data_9df12b62b0d727063177905015023a2d
#
_entry.id   9df12b62b0d727063177905015023a2d
#
_cell.length_a   1.000
_cell.length_b   1.000
_cell.length_c   1.000
_cell.angle_alpha   90.00
_cell.angle_beta   90.00
_cell.angle_gamma   90.00
#
_symmetry.space_group_name_H-M   'P 1'
#
loop_
_entity.id
_entity.type
_entity.pdbx_description
1 polymer ?
#
loop_
_entity_poly.entity_id
_entity_poly.type
_entity_poly.pdbx_seq_one_letter_code
_entity_poly.pdbx_strand_id
1 'polypeptide(L)'
;DLSGAAFALQHGVDALLLHSDEELWNAAEEISGERNSVQIENRKVGKSLVMANVTNVESGGVGERICVDLTERLSDGEGMLIGSSANALVLIHGETIPSEFVPSRPFRVNAGAVHAYCLMANGSTKYLSELTSGDQVAIANPSGETRSATIGRLKIERRPFLLIRFDCDNQSGQVLVQQAETVRFINEEGNISVTSIQDG
;
A
#
# COMPACT_ATOMS: atom_id res chain seq x y z
N ASP A 1 33.41 -15.11 9.77
CA ASP A 1 34.34 -14.15 9.15
C ASP A 1 33.58 -12.89 8.71
N LEU A 2 34.30 -11.82 8.45
CA LEU A 2 33.76 -10.50 8.03
C LEU A 2 32.89 -10.58 6.78
N SER A 3 33.28 -11.37 5.79
CA SER A 3 32.53 -11.52 4.54
C SER A 3 31.18 -12.20 4.75
N GLY A 4 31.12 -13.19 5.65
CA GLY A 4 29.87 -13.85 6.02
C GLY A 4 28.94 -12.95 6.81
N ALA A 5 29.46 -12.12 7.71
CA ALA A 5 28.67 -11.15 8.46
C ALA A 5 28.09 -10.06 7.54
N ALA A 6 28.90 -9.51 6.64
CA ALA A 6 28.46 -8.53 5.65
C ALA A 6 27.37 -9.10 4.72
N PHE A 7 27.57 -10.33 4.21
CA PHE A 7 26.59 -11.03 3.37
C PHE A 7 25.27 -11.24 4.11
N ALA A 8 25.30 -11.72 5.35
CA ALA A 8 24.09 -11.95 6.16
C ALA A 8 23.33 -10.64 6.40
N LEU A 9 24.03 -9.55 6.77
CA LEU A 9 23.39 -8.23 6.97
C LEU A 9 22.80 -7.65 5.69
N GLN A 10 23.46 -7.84 4.55
CA GLN A 10 22.92 -7.42 3.24
C GLN A 10 21.64 -8.17 2.87
N HIS A 11 21.51 -9.44 3.27
CA HIS A 11 20.33 -10.28 2.99
C HIS A 11 19.21 -10.13 4.05
N GLY A 12 19.39 -9.25 5.02
CA GLY A 12 18.28 -8.83 5.87
C GLY A 12 18.01 -9.73 7.09
N VAL A 13 19.05 -10.35 7.65
CA VAL A 13 18.92 -11.02 8.96
C VAL A 13 18.66 -10.02 10.07
N ASP A 14 17.86 -10.40 11.07
CA ASP A 14 17.45 -9.53 12.17
C ASP A 14 18.54 -9.41 13.25
N ALA A 15 19.41 -10.41 13.38
CA ALA A 15 20.49 -10.43 14.35
C ALA A 15 21.68 -11.27 13.88
N LEU A 16 22.88 -10.94 14.37
CA LEU A 16 24.10 -11.70 14.19
C LEU A 16 24.64 -12.15 15.54
N LEU A 17 25.01 -13.43 15.64
CA LEU A 17 25.80 -13.94 16.73
C LEU A 17 27.27 -13.93 16.31
N LEU A 18 28.06 -13.04 16.87
CA LEU A 18 29.46 -12.86 16.55
C LEU A 18 30.37 -13.45 17.66
N HIS A 19 31.50 -13.99 17.25
CA HIS A 19 32.55 -14.36 18.18
C HIS A 19 33.14 -13.10 18.87
N SER A 20 33.76 -13.23 20.03
CA SER A 20 34.38 -12.12 20.79
C SER A 20 35.68 -11.62 20.14
N ASP A 21 35.54 -11.05 18.94
CA ASP A 21 36.60 -10.48 18.10
C ASP A 21 36.27 -9.01 17.82
N GLU A 22 37.12 -8.10 18.25
CA GLU A 22 36.88 -6.66 18.20
C GLU A 22 36.82 -6.12 16.78
N GLU A 23 37.60 -6.68 15.84
CA GLU A 23 37.53 -6.28 14.41
C GLU A 23 36.22 -6.69 13.78
N LEU A 24 35.71 -7.87 14.16
CA LEU A 24 34.43 -8.39 13.67
C LEU A 24 33.24 -7.57 14.19
N TRP A 25 33.31 -7.12 15.44
CA TRP A 25 32.31 -6.28 16.05
C TRP A 25 32.28 -4.89 15.44
N ASN A 26 33.43 -4.24 15.25
CA ASN A 26 33.54 -2.91 14.66
C ASN A 26 32.97 -2.91 13.19
N ALA A 27 33.34 -3.93 12.40
CA ALA A 27 32.82 -4.06 11.04
C ALA A 27 31.31 -4.33 10.99
N ALA A 28 30.77 -5.13 11.92
CA ALA A 28 29.34 -5.36 12.02
C ALA A 28 28.56 -4.11 12.44
N GLU A 29 29.12 -3.28 13.33
CA GLU A 29 28.55 -1.99 13.72
C GLU A 29 28.53 -1.01 12.53
N GLU A 30 29.61 -0.92 11.76
CA GLU A 30 29.70 -0.05 10.58
C GLU A 30 28.65 -0.42 9.55
N ILE A 31 28.54 -1.71 9.17
CA ILE A 31 27.54 -2.22 8.21
C ILE A 31 26.11 -2.04 8.75
N SER A 32 25.90 -2.27 10.04
CA SER A 32 24.60 -2.06 10.69
C SER A 32 24.24 -0.57 10.73
N GLY A 33 25.21 0.32 10.95
CA GLY A 33 25.05 1.77 10.91
C GLY A 33 24.64 2.27 9.51
N GLU A 34 25.30 1.78 8.46
CA GLU A 34 24.91 2.08 7.07
C GLU A 34 23.51 1.58 6.74
N ARG A 35 23.14 0.36 7.15
CA ARG A 35 21.79 -0.18 6.98
C ARG A 35 20.74 0.65 7.73
N ASN A 36 21.02 1.06 8.96
CA ASN A 36 20.12 1.91 9.74
C ASN A 36 20.02 3.32 9.15
N SER A 37 21.09 3.89 8.57
CA SER A 37 21.03 5.19 7.90
C SER A 37 20.19 5.12 6.62
N VAL A 38 20.23 4.02 5.88
CA VAL A 38 19.36 3.78 4.72
C VAL A 38 17.89 3.54 5.16
N GLN A 39 17.66 2.98 6.35
CA GLN A 39 16.31 2.86 6.92
C GLN A 39 15.81 4.14 7.60
N ILE A 40 16.69 4.98 8.13
CA ILE A 40 16.34 6.26 8.79
C ILE A 40 16.13 7.39 7.78
N GLU A 41 16.56 7.27 6.56
CA GLU A 41 15.90 7.94 5.46
C GLU A 41 14.50 7.28 5.20
N ASN A 42 13.73 7.08 6.24
CA ASN A 42 12.28 7.22 6.19
C ASN A 42 12.02 8.65 5.70
N ARG A 43 12.22 8.86 4.41
CA ARG A 43 11.57 9.94 3.71
C ARG A 43 10.11 9.76 4.09
N LYS A 44 9.64 10.64 4.97
CA LYS A 44 8.24 11.04 4.92
C LYS A 44 8.06 11.46 3.47
N VAL A 45 7.65 10.53 2.64
CA VAL A 45 7.19 10.81 1.29
C VAL A 45 5.85 11.49 1.54
N GLY A 46 5.93 12.74 1.98
CA GLY A 46 4.79 13.63 2.02
C GLY A 46 4.37 13.85 0.58
N LYS A 47 3.67 12.87 0.04
CA LYS A 47 2.93 13.04 -1.21
C LYS A 47 1.67 13.77 -0.80
N SER A 48 1.54 15.03 -1.22
CA SER A 48 0.28 15.73 -1.04
C SER A 48 -0.77 14.97 -1.85
N LEU A 49 -1.82 14.53 -1.20
CA LEU A 49 -3.00 14.06 -1.90
C LEU A 49 -3.72 15.28 -2.47
N VAL A 50 -4.21 15.14 -3.68
CA VAL A 50 -5.00 16.15 -4.38
C VAL A 50 -6.32 15.55 -4.79
N MET A 51 -7.36 16.37 -4.85
CA MET A 51 -8.66 15.93 -5.35
C MET A 51 -8.57 15.69 -6.85
N ALA A 52 -9.16 14.60 -7.31
CA ALA A 52 -9.25 14.25 -8.72
C ALA A 52 -10.72 14.22 -9.16
N ASN A 53 -10.98 14.67 -10.41
CA ASN A 53 -12.30 14.58 -10.99
C ASN A 53 -12.48 13.23 -11.67
N VAL A 54 -13.56 12.53 -11.37
CA VAL A 54 -13.92 11.28 -12.05
C VAL A 54 -14.47 11.62 -13.43
N THR A 55 -13.82 11.12 -14.48
CA THR A 55 -14.19 11.41 -15.86
C THR A 55 -15.00 10.29 -16.53
N ASN A 56 -14.88 9.05 -16.02
CA ASN A 56 -15.66 7.92 -16.55
C ASN A 56 -15.69 6.77 -15.53
N VAL A 57 -16.85 6.14 -15.43
CA VAL A 57 -17.08 4.92 -14.65
C VAL A 57 -17.72 3.87 -15.56
N GLU A 58 -17.03 2.77 -15.79
CA GLU A 58 -17.54 1.69 -16.65
C GLU A 58 -17.24 0.31 -16.07
N SER A 59 -17.89 -0.72 -16.63
CA SER A 59 -17.61 -2.10 -16.24
C SER A 59 -16.18 -2.48 -16.61
N GLY A 60 -15.40 -2.93 -15.64
CA GLY A 60 -14.04 -3.46 -15.81
C GLY A 60 -13.99 -4.97 -16.06
N GLY A 61 -15.17 -5.62 -16.25
CA GLY A 61 -15.25 -7.06 -16.43
C GLY A 61 -15.05 -7.85 -15.14
N VAL A 62 -14.61 -9.11 -15.26
CA VAL A 62 -14.38 -10.03 -14.14
C VAL A 62 -12.92 -10.47 -14.16
N GLY A 63 -12.22 -10.28 -13.05
CA GLY A 63 -10.82 -10.64 -12.92
C GLY A 63 -10.44 -10.99 -11.48
N GLU A 64 -9.17 -11.19 -11.24
CA GLU A 64 -8.62 -11.51 -9.92
C GLU A 64 -8.40 -10.24 -9.11
N ARG A 65 -9.09 -10.18 -7.97
CA ARG A 65 -9.03 -9.08 -7.00
C ARG A 65 -8.21 -9.51 -5.81
N ILE A 66 -7.37 -8.59 -5.32
CA ILE A 66 -6.59 -8.77 -4.09
C ILE A 66 -7.19 -7.93 -2.96
N CYS A 67 -7.49 -8.59 -1.81
CA CYS A 67 -7.56 -7.93 -0.52
C CYS A 67 -6.23 -8.09 0.19
N VAL A 68 -5.76 -7.01 0.80
CA VAL A 68 -4.58 -6.98 1.67
C VAL A 68 -5.06 -6.91 3.12
N ASP A 69 -4.72 -7.92 3.92
CA ASP A 69 -4.96 -7.93 5.35
C ASP A 69 -3.66 -7.58 6.08
N LEU A 70 -3.68 -6.49 6.83
CA LEU A 70 -2.55 -5.98 7.58
C LEU A 70 -2.45 -6.60 8.98
N THR A 71 -1.28 -6.58 9.58
CA THR A 71 -1.09 -6.98 10.99
C THR A 71 -1.53 -5.90 11.98
N GLU A 72 -1.90 -4.72 11.48
CA GLU A 72 -2.31 -3.54 12.24
C GLU A 72 -3.71 -3.10 11.86
N ARG A 73 -4.33 -2.32 12.75
CA ARG A 73 -5.61 -1.67 12.44
C ARG A 73 -5.37 -0.35 11.72
N LEU A 74 -6.25 -0.10 10.77
CA LEU A 74 -6.40 1.19 10.10
C LEU A 74 -7.38 2.07 10.90
N SER A 75 -7.08 3.35 10.97
CA SER A 75 -8.02 4.37 11.41
C SER A 75 -8.98 4.73 10.28
N ASP A 76 -10.07 5.39 10.60
CA ASP A 76 -10.96 5.94 9.59
C ASP A 76 -10.24 6.98 8.73
N GLY A 77 -10.45 6.92 7.42
CA GLY A 77 -9.72 7.73 6.44
C GLY A 77 -8.41 7.12 5.97
N GLU A 78 -7.81 6.15 6.68
CA GLU A 78 -6.58 5.49 6.24
C GLU A 78 -6.85 4.43 5.16
N GLY A 79 -5.86 4.25 4.28
CA GLY A 79 -5.89 3.24 3.23
C GLY A 79 -4.58 3.11 2.47
N MET A 80 -4.61 2.34 1.38
CA MET A 80 -3.46 2.11 0.50
C MET A 80 -3.55 2.98 -0.75
N LEU A 81 -2.40 3.39 -1.26
CA LEU A 81 -2.27 4.12 -2.52
C LEU A 81 -2.10 3.13 -3.67
N ILE A 82 -3.11 3.04 -4.53
CA ILE A 82 -3.25 2.02 -5.60
C ILE A 82 -3.55 2.70 -6.93
N GLY A 83 -3.05 2.16 -8.04
CA GLY A 83 -3.38 2.67 -9.38
C GLY A 83 -2.98 1.73 -10.50
N SER A 84 -3.54 1.91 -11.70
CA SER A 84 -3.11 1.16 -12.88
C SER A 84 -1.75 1.63 -13.42
N SER A 85 -1.25 2.76 -12.91
CA SER A 85 0.07 3.31 -13.20
C SER A 85 0.77 3.70 -11.90
N ALA A 86 2.09 3.52 -11.83
CA ALA A 86 2.90 3.92 -10.69
C ALA A 86 2.94 5.45 -10.45
N ASN A 87 2.59 6.24 -11.48
CA ASN A 87 2.60 7.71 -11.42
C ASN A 87 1.25 8.31 -11.02
N ALA A 88 0.17 7.54 -11.03
CA ALA A 88 -1.19 7.99 -10.69
C ALA A 88 -1.84 6.96 -9.77
N LEU A 89 -1.75 7.22 -8.47
CA LEU A 89 -2.28 6.35 -7.41
C LEU A 89 -3.43 7.08 -6.70
N VAL A 90 -4.48 6.34 -6.38
CA VAL A 90 -5.61 6.82 -5.59
C VAL A 90 -5.60 6.17 -4.20
N LEU A 91 -6.13 6.87 -3.20
CA LEU A 91 -6.28 6.33 -1.85
C LEU A 91 -7.51 5.41 -1.80
N ILE A 92 -7.26 4.10 -1.73
CA ILE A 92 -8.31 3.09 -1.47
C ILE A 92 -8.45 2.96 0.05
N HIS A 93 -9.62 3.33 0.55
CA HIS A 93 -9.95 3.33 1.98
C HIS A 93 -9.92 1.92 2.58
N GLY A 94 -9.47 1.78 3.81
CA GLY A 94 -9.60 0.55 4.59
C GLY A 94 -11.06 0.20 4.87
N GLU A 95 -11.37 -1.09 5.06
CA GLU A 95 -12.73 -1.54 5.42
C GLU A 95 -13.05 -1.21 6.91
N THR A 96 -12.85 0.03 7.34
CA THR A 96 -13.08 0.48 8.73
C THR A 96 -14.56 0.73 9.00
N ILE A 97 -15.33 1.06 7.97
CA ILE A 97 -16.75 1.42 8.05
C ILE A 97 -17.60 0.16 7.85
N PRO A 98 -18.54 -0.15 8.76
CA PRO A 98 -19.47 -1.24 8.52
C PRO A 98 -20.44 -0.88 7.39
N SER A 99 -20.85 -1.88 6.61
CA SER A 99 -21.95 -1.76 5.67
C SER A 99 -23.16 -2.56 6.16
N GLU A 100 -24.28 -2.43 5.46
CA GLU A 100 -25.51 -3.14 5.83
C GLU A 100 -25.31 -4.65 5.95
N PHE A 101 -24.47 -5.24 5.09
CA PHE A 101 -24.29 -6.68 4.99
C PHE A 101 -22.92 -7.17 5.47
N VAL A 102 -21.97 -6.28 5.71
CA VAL A 102 -20.57 -6.66 6.01
C VAL A 102 -20.08 -5.89 7.23
N PRO A 103 -19.66 -6.57 8.30
CA PRO A 103 -19.05 -5.92 9.45
C PRO A 103 -17.71 -5.26 9.05
N SER A 104 -17.31 -4.23 9.78
CA SER A 104 -16.01 -3.57 9.56
C SER A 104 -14.85 -4.55 9.73
N ARG A 105 -13.83 -4.36 8.91
CA ARG A 105 -12.56 -5.10 8.96
C ARG A 105 -11.42 -4.09 8.95
N PRO A 106 -11.15 -3.43 10.09
CA PRO A 106 -10.24 -2.30 10.14
C PRO A 106 -8.76 -2.66 9.88
N PHE A 107 -8.48 -3.88 9.49
CA PHE A 107 -7.18 -4.39 9.07
C PHE A 107 -7.11 -4.68 7.58
N ARG A 108 -8.20 -4.49 6.82
CA ARG A 108 -8.31 -4.89 5.41
C ARG A 108 -8.40 -3.70 4.49
N VAL A 109 -7.68 -3.79 3.37
CA VAL A 109 -7.90 -2.95 2.18
C VAL A 109 -8.27 -3.86 1.01
N ASN A 110 -9.42 -3.61 0.37
CA ASN A 110 -9.81 -4.24 -0.89
C ASN A 110 -9.10 -3.50 -2.02
N ALA A 111 -7.85 -3.90 -2.29
CA ALA A 111 -6.89 -3.10 -3.03
C ALA A 111 -7.16 -3.01 -4.54
N GLY A 112 -7.85 -4.00 -5.13
CA GLY A 112 -8.17 -3.97 -6.56
C GLY A 112 -7.57 -5.11 -7.36
N ALA A 113 -7.35 -4.91 -8.66
CA ALA A 113 -6.93 -5.93 -9.60
C ALA A 113 -5.44 -6.29 -9.43
N VAL A 114 -5.08 -7.54 -9.68
CA VAL A 114 -3.72 -8.11 -9.51
C VAL A 114 -2.60 -7.32 -10.19
N HIS A 115 -2.89 -6.65 -11.31
CA HIS A 115 -1.92 -5.85 -12.08
C HIS A 115 -1.73 -4.43 -11.56
N ALA A 116 -2.54 -3.97 -10.61
CA ALA A 116 -2.42 -2.61 -10.08
C ALA A 116 -1.13 -2.45 -9.27
N TYR A 117 -0.56 -1.26 -9.33
CA TYR A 117 0.57 -0.86 -8.50
C TYR A 117 0.09 -0.43 -7.12
N CYS A 118 0.86 -0.72 -6.10
CA CYS A 118 0.71 -0.13 -4.78
C CYS A 118 2.00 0.56 -4.33
N LEU A 119 1.87 1.59 -3.49
CA LEU A 119 3.00 2.27 -2.87
C LEU A 119 3.50 1.44 -1.68
N MET A 120 4.81 1.13 -1.69
CA MET A 120 5.50 0.47 -0.59
C MET A 120 5.99 1.48 0.45
N ALA A 121 6.25 1.02 1.66
CA ALA A 121 6.72 1.87 2.76
C ALA A 121 8.06 2.58 2.46
N ASN A 122 8.90 1.99 1.63
CA ASN A 122 10.18 2.57 1.18
C ASN A 122 10.05 3.56 0.03
N GLY A 123 8.82 3.86 -0.43
CA GLY A 123 8.55 4.78 -1.54
C GLY A 123 8.64 4.16 -2.94
N SER A 124 9.01 2.89 -3.07
CA SER A 124 8.92 2.15 -4.33
C SER A 124 7.48 1.72 -4.62
N THR A 125 7.23 1.16 -5.80
CA THR A 125 5.96 0.52 -6.13
C THR A 125 6.18 -0.96 -6.46
N LYS A 126 5.19 -1.80 -6.12
CA LYS A 126 5.07 -3.18 -6.55
C LYS A 126 3.71 -3.40 -7.22
N TYR A 127 3.60 -4.39 -8.07
CA TYR A 127 2.29 -4.91 -8.47
C TYR A 127 1.62 -5.57 -7.26
N LEU A 128 0.30 -5.49 -7.18
CA LEU A 128 -0.45 -6.21 -6.13
C LEU A 128 -0.17 -7.72 -6.16
N SER A 129 0.05 -8.30 -7.34
CA SER A 129 0.40 -9.71 -7.53
C SER A 129 1.79 -10.10 -7.00
N GLU A 130 2.68 -9.14 -6.78
CA GLU A 130 4.04 -9.37 -6.25
C GLU A 130 4.11 -9.30 -4.73
N LEU A 131 3.02 -8.86 -4.09
CA LEU A 131 2.97 -8.72 -2.65
C LEU A 131 3.00 -10.08 -1.96
N THR A 132 3.69 -10.14 -0.83
CA THR A 132 3.75 -11.31 0.04
C THR A 132 3.53 -10.91 1.50
N SER A 133 3.18 -11.89 2.35
CA SER A 133 3.15 -11.67 3.81
C SER A 133 4.53 -11.25 4.30
N GLY A 134 4.58 -10.23 5.16
CA GLY A 134 5.82 -9.62 5.65
C GLY A 134 6.26 -8.38 4.86
N ASP A 135 5.77 -8.15 3.64
CA ASP A 135 6.00 -6.90 2.92
C ASP A 135 5.43 -5.71 3.69
N GLN A 136 6.11 -4.56 3.59
CA GLN A 136 5.66 -3.30 4.21
C GLN A 136 5.11 -2.35 3.16
N VAL A 137 3.85 -1.98 3.31
CA VAL A 137 3.14 -1.05 2.43
C VAL A 137 2.98 0.32 3.08
N ALA A 138 2.89 1.36 2.26
CA ALA A 138 2.55 2.69 2.73
C ALA A 138 1.04 2.79 2.96
N ILE A 139 0.66 3.17 4.18
CA ILE A 139 -0.70 3.56 4.54
C ILE A 139 -0.75 5.07 4.57
N ALA A 140 -1.64 5.64 3.80
CA ALA A 140 -1.86 7.09 3.75
C ALA A 140 -3.15 7.46 4.47
N ASN A 141 -3.17 8.67 5.04
CA ASN A 141 -4.38 9.32 5.56
C ASN A 141 -4.83 10.45 4.60
N PRO A 142 -6.01 11.06 4.80
CA PRO A 142 -6.51 12.13 3.92
C PRO A 142 -5.61 13.37 3.83
N SER A 143 -4.76 13.62 4.83
CA SER A 143 -3.80 14.73 4.77
C SER A 143 -2.55 14.41 3.92
N GLY A 144 -2.42 13.18 3.41
CA GLY A 144 -1.26 12.72 2.65
C GLY A 144 -0.08 12.27 3.50
N GLU A 145 -0.23 12.25 4.83
CA GLU A 145 0.78 11.64 5.69
C GLU A 145 0.78 10.13 5.52
N THR A 146 1.96 9.53 5.51
CA THR A 146 2.11 8.09 5.33
C THR A 146 2.80 7.44 6.52
N ARG A 147 2.41 6.20 6.81
CA ARG A 147 3.09 5.31 7.74
C ARG A 147 3.28 3.93 7.12
N SER A 148 4.18 3.15 7.67
CA SER A 148 4.37 1.76 7.27
C SER A 148 3.37 0.84 7.96
N ALA A 149 2.89 -0.19 7.25
CA ALA A 149 2.15 -1.30 7.84
C ALA A 149 2.56 -2.63 7.17
N THR A 150 2.59 -3.70 7.95
CA THR A 150 3.02 -5.02 7.49
C THR A 150 1.85 -5.84 6.98
N ILE A 151 2.02 -6.47 5.82
CA ILE A 151 1.04 -7.41 5.26
C ILE A 151 1.07 -8.71 6.06
N GLY A 152 -0.06 -9.08 6.65
CA GLY A 152 -0.25 -10.35 7.32
C GLY A 152 -0.72 -11.44 6.37
N ARG A 153 -1.63 -11.11 5.44
CA ARG A 153 -2.24 -12.06 4.52
C ARG A 153 -2.75 -11.38 3.25
N LEU A 154 -2.74 -12.11 2.15
CA LEU A 154 -3.39 -11.74 0.89
C LEU A 154 -4.54 -12.69 0.59
N LYS A 155 -5.65 -12.15 0.08
CA LYS A 155 -6.80 -12.92 -0.35
C LYS A 155 -7.11 -12.59 -1.81
N ILE A 156 -6.94 -13.58 -2.70
CA ILE A 156 -7.16 -13.44 -4.14
C ILE A 156 -8.43 -14.17 -4.52
N GLU A 157 -9.36 -13.46 -5.17
CA GLU A 157 -10.65 -14.02 -5.60
C GLU A 157 -11.10 -13.36 -6.90
N ARG A 158 -11.78 -14.12 -7.75
CA ARG A 158 -12.42 -13.55 -8.94
C ARG A 158 -13.64 -12.72 -8.54
N ARG A 159 -13.68 -11.46 -9.00
CA ARG A 159 -14.74 -10.49 -8.70
C ARG A 159 -15.03 -9.59 -9.91
N PRO A 160 -16.23 -9.03 -9.98
CA PRO A 160 -16.54 -7.98 -10.97
C PRO A 160 -15.82 -6.70 -10.58
N PHE A 161 -15.34 -5.97 -11.60
CA PHE A 161 -14.65 -4.70 -11.46
C PHE A 161 -15.41 -3.53 -12.05
N LEU A 162 -15.16 -2.35 -11.50
CA LEU A 162 -15.36 -1.06 -12.13
C LEU A 162 -14.00 -0.53 -12.59
N LEU A 163 -13.95 -0.03 -13.81
CA LEU A 163 -12.86 0.80 -14.30
C LEU A 163 -13.24 2.26 -14.09
N ILE A 164 -12.48 2.95 -13.26
CA ILE A 164 -12.71 4.36 -12.94
C ILE A 164 -11.54 5.14 -13.52
N ARG A 165 -11.84 6.11 -14.39
CA ARG A 165 -10.88 7.08 -14.92
C ARG A 165 -11.05 8.41 -14.23
N PHE A 166 -9.95 9.09 -14.02
CA PHE A 166 -9.93 10.38 -13.33
C PHE A 166 -8.84 11.28 -13.89
N ASP A 167 -9.09 12.57 -13.78
CA ASP A 167 -8.13 13.63 -14.11
C ASP A 167 -7.81 14.45 -12.86
N CYS A 168 -6.54 14.82 -12.74
CA CYS A 168 -6.05 15.71 -11.71
C CYS A 168 -5.02 16.65 -12.32
N ASP A 169 -5.29 17.94 -12.32
CA ASP A 169 -4.46 18.96 -12.97
C ASP A 169 -4.18 18.58 -14.44
N ASN A 170 -2.91 18.28 -14.75
CA ASN A 170 -2.46 17.90 -16.09
C ASN A 170 -2.19 16.38 -16.23
N GLN A 171 -2.69 15.57 -15.30
CA GLN A 171 -2.46 14.12 -15.30
C GLN A 171 -3.78 13.37 -15.31
N SER A 172 -3.85 12.36 -16.18
CA SER A 172 -4.95 11.40 -16.21
C SER A 172 -4.52 10.10 -15.59
N GLY A 173 -5.43 9.46 -14.88
CA GLY A 173 -5.19 8.15 -14.27
C GLY A 173 -6.40 7.23 -14.38
N GLN A 174 -6.20 5.98 -14.00
CA GLN A 174 -7.27 5.01 -13.89
C GLN A 174 -6.97 3.97 -12.82
N VAL A 175 -8.02 3.36 -12.31
CA VAL A 175 -7.93 2.25 -11.38
C VAL A 175 -9.04 1.24 -11.62
N LEU A 176 -8.72 -0.06 -11.51
CA LEU A 176 -9.69 -1.14 -11.47
C LEU A 176 -9.93 -1.57 -10.03
N VAL A 177 -11.12 -1.34 -9.54
CA VAL A 177 -11.55 -1.70 -8.17
C VAL A 177 -12.72 -2.66 -8.21
N GLN A 178 -12.86 -3.50 -7.19
CA GLN A 178 -14.02 -4.38 -7.10
C GLN A 178 -15.30 -3.56 -7.05
N GLN A 179 -16.30 -3.94 -7.81
CA GLN A 179 -17.65 -3.40 -7.73
C GLN A 179 -18.33 -3.89 -6.44
N ALA A 180 -18.06 -3.21 -5.35
CA ALA A 180 -18.60 -3.57 -4.02
C ALA A 180 -18.73 -2.31 -3.16
N GLU A 181 -19.78 -2.25 -2.34
CA GLU A 181 -20.08 -1.13 -1.45
C GLU A 181 -19.00 -0.84 -0.39
N THR A 182 -18.23 -1.87 -0.03
CA THR A 182 -17.13 -1.77 0.95
C THR A 182 -15.86 -1.14 0.39
N VAL A 183 -15.76 -1.01 -0.94
CA VAL A 183 -14.66 -0.28 -1.59
C VAL A 183 -15.01 1.19 -1.64
N ARG A 184 -14.17 2.02 -1.05
CA ARG A 184 -14.43 3.45 -0.89
C ARG A 184 -13.22 4.28 -1.26
N PHE A 185 -13.45 5.46 -1.78
CA PHE A 185 -12.47 6.54 -1.93
C PHE A 185 -12.74 7.63 -0.90
N ILE A 186 -11.75 8.48 -0.70
CA ILE A 186 -11.90 9.70 0.11
C ILE A 186 -12.36 10.83 -0.79
N ASN A 187 -13.34 11.60 -0.33
CA ASN A 187 -13.84 12.82 -0.96
C ASN A 187 -13.92 13.95 0.08
N GLU A 188 -14.40 15.12 -0.32
CA GLU A 188 -14.53 16.29 0.56
C GLU A 188 -15.48 16.05 1.74
N GLU A 189 -16.48 15.20 1.59
CA GLU A 189 -17.48 14.86 2.61
C GLU A 189 -17.03 13.73 3.54
N GLY A 190 -15.84 13.13 3.28
CA GLY A 190 -15.23 12.04 4.04
C GLY A 190 -14.92 10.83 3.17
N ASN A 191 -15.90 10.04 2.77
CA ASN A 191 -15.70 8.87 1.90
C ASN A 191 -16.92 8.56 1.04
N ILE A 192 -16.68 7.99 -0.15
CA ILE A 192 -17.71 7.59 -1.10
C ILE A 192 -17.51 6.14 -1.54
N SER A 193 -18.58 5.33 -1.55
CA SER A 193 -18.52 3.98 -2.13
C SER A 193 -18.33 4.06 -3.65
N VAL A 194 -17.51 3.18 -4.19
CA VAL A 194 -17.32 3.08 -5.65
C VAL A 194 -18.60 2.74 -6.42
N THR A 195 -19.58 2.13 -5.73
CA THR A 195 -20.90 1.84 -6.33
C THR A 195 -21.81 3.08 -6.42
N SER A 196 -21.44 4.16 -5.76
CA SER A 196 -22.18 5.43 -5.76
C SER A 196 -21.47 6.54 -6.55
N ILE A 197 -20.30 6.26 -7.10
CA ILE A 197 -19.55 7.24 -7.91
C ILE A 197 -20.22 7.37 -9.27
N GLN A 198 -20.35 8.61 -9.72
CA GLN A 198 -20.85 8.99 -11.05
C GLN A 198 -19.81 9.83 -11.77
N ASP A 199 -19.96 9.96 -13.08
CA ASP A 199 -19.16 10.84 -13.92
C ASP A 199 -19.44 12.31 -13.54
N GLY A 200 -18.39 13.13 -13.37
CA GLY A 200 -18.50 14.58 -13.10
C GLY A 200 -17.78 15.05 -11.87
#